data_f5cc469e22a04f420cb2fb592c4d5022
#
_entry.id   f5cc469e22a04f420cb2fb592c4d5022
#
_cell.length_a   1.000
_cell.length_b   1.000
_cell.length_c   1.000
_cell.angle_alpha   90.00
_cell.angle_beta   90.00
_cell.angle_gamma   90.00
#
_symmetry.space_group_name_H-M   'P 1'
#
loop_
_entity.id
_entity.type
_entity.pdbx_description
1 polymer ?
#
loop_
_entity_poly.entity_id
_entity_poly.type
_entity_poly.pdbx_seq_one_letter_code
_entity_poly.pdbx_strand_id
1 'polypeptide(L)'
;MTRVSNLDTPRDKKALLDKKSIISHDDLLSPKQNINDNVSNQDSSTGILDPRLPLNRREIFLLNKSWKGISRNMDIAGVKMFTKIFLKNPELLVLFRHINVQKEDHQNVEAYENSMELETHSEIVMNTIDEAISCFADYDKCHQILSSIGSFHCTIRNFKGEYFLKARDPFLQAVAEVLGDRNSENMQSIYKRAIDFILNTLCEGWKSGIELNKPKYLTTP
;
A
#
# COMPACT_ATOMS: atom_id res chain seq x y z
N MET A 1 -35.59 -25.76 -35.06
CA MET A 1 -34.87 -24.60 -35.58
C MET A 1 -35.03 -23.44 -34.62
N THR A 2 -34.09 -23.25 -33.71
CA THR A 2 -34.12 -22.17 -32.74
C THR A 2 -32.80 -21.39 -32.89
N ARG A 3 -32.91 -20.12 -33.29
CA ARG A 3 -31.78 -19.20 -33.54
C ARG A 3 -31.14 -18.84 -32.21
N VAL A 4 -29.85 -19.07 -32.09
CA VAL A 4 -28.99 -18.49 -31.06
C VAL A 4 -28.54 -17.13 -31.58
N SER A 5 -28.93 -16.06 -30.91
CA SER A 5 -28.50 -14.70 -31.20
C SER A 5 -27.23 -14.39 -30.38
N ASN A 6 -26.11 -14.28 -31.11
CA ASN A 6 -24.89 -13.69 -30.60
C ASN A 6 -25.09 -12.19 -30.36
N LEU A 7 -24.85 -11.74 -29.13
CA LEU A 7 -24.72 -10.34 -28.75
C LEU A 7 -23.35 -10.14 -28.09
N ASP A 8 -22.32 -10.07 -28.94
CA ASP A 8 -21.03 -9.49 -28.59
C ASP A 8 -20.92 -8.15 -29.34
N THR A 9 -21.24 -7.05 -28.67
CA THR A 9 -20.95 -5.72 -29.23
C THR A 9 -20.01 -4.95 -28.28
N PRO A 10 -19.06 -4.16 -28.83
CA PRO A 10 -18.07 -3.41 -28.05
C PRO A 10 -18.64 -2.32 -27.13
N ARG A 11 -19.96 -2.06 -27.18
CA ARG A 11 -20.62 -1.04 -26.34
C ARG A 11 -20.74 -1.41 -24.87
N ASP A 12 -20.77 -2.69 -24.53
CA ASP A 12 -20.98 -3.11 -23.13
C ASP A 12 -19.73 -3.00 -22.28
N LYS A 13 -18.55 -3.02 -22.91
CA LYS A 13 -17.27 -2.80 -22.19
C LYS A 13 -17.06 -1.36 -21.73
N LYS A 14 -17.64 -0.37 -22.42
CA LYS A 14 -17.50 1.05 -22.04
C LYS A 14 -18.39 1.44 -20.84
N ALA A 15 -19.54 0.81 -20.70
CA ALA A 15 -20.48 1.07 -19.59
C ALA A 15 -20.00 0.49 -18.24
N LEU A 16 -19.09 -0.50 -18.27
CA LEU A 16 -18.48 -1.06 -17.06
C LEU A 16 -17.32 -0.20 -16.53
N LEU A 17 -16.70 0.59 -17.41
CA LEU A 17 -15.58 1.49 -17.04
C LEU A 17 -16.04 2.75 -16.31
N ASP A 18 -17.29 3.22 -16.53
CA ASP A 18 -17.80 4.46 -15.96
C ASP A 18 -18.34 4.32 -14.52
N LYS A 19 -18.32 3.12 -13.93
CA LYS A 19 -18.70 2.86 -12.54
C LYS A 19 -17.52 2.53 -11.62
N LYS A 20 -16.28 2.82 -12.05
CA LYS A 20 -15.10 2.72 -11.18
C LYS A 20 -15.04 3.91 -10.24
N SER A 21 -15.74 3.83 -9.14
CA SER A 21 -15.43 4.59 -7.93
C SER A 21 -14.28 3.88 -7.18
N ILE A 22 -13.17 3.68 -7.88
CA ILE A 22 -11.87 3.44 -7.25
C ILE A 22 -11.18 4.78 -7.31
N ILE A 23 -10.98 5.39 -6.15
CA ILE A 23 -10.25 6.65 -6.01
C ILE A 23 -8.90 6.45 -6.67
N SER A 24 -8.62 7.22 -7.73
CA SER A 24 -7.32 7.20 -8.36
C SER A 24 -6.27 7.80 -7.40
N HIS A 25 -5.02 7.38 -7.57
CA HIS A 25 -3.88 7.91 -6.82
C HIS A 25 -3.82 9.45 -6.87
N ASP A 26 -4.26 10.07 -7.98
CA ASP A 26 -4.33 11.51 -8.17
C ASP A 26 -5.33 12.22 -7.24
N ASP A 27 -6.38 11.54 -6.79
CA ASP A 27 -7.38 12.10 -5.86
C ASP A 27 -6.85 12.21 -4.42
N LEU A 28 -5.81 11.43 -4.08
CA LEU A 28 -5.19 11.44 -2.76
C LEU A 28 -4.03 12.46 -2.63
N LEU A 29 -3.49 12.95 -3.74
CA LEU A 29 -2.24 13.71 -3.77
C LEU A 29 -2.35 15.16 -4.32
N SER A 30 -3.52 15.78 -4.41
CA SER A 30 -3.60 17.18 -4.85
C SER A 30 -3.84 18.16 -3.68
N PRO A 31 -3.02 19.23 -3.58
CA PRO A 31 -3.01 20.34 -4.52
C PRO A 31 -1.65 20.61 -5.17
N LYS A 32 -1.64 20.77 -6.47
CA LYS A 32 -0.48 21.24 -7.23
C LYS A 32 -0.14 22.68 -6.84
N GLN A 33 0.86 22.85 -6.00
CA GLN A 33 1.54 24.15 -5.88
C GLN A 33 2.72 24.17 -6.85
N ASN A 34 2.66 25.10 -7.81
CA ASN A 34 3.80 25.46 -8.64
C ASN A 34 4.93 25.97 -7.75
N ILE A 35 5.98 25.19 -7.62
CA ILE A 35 7.23 25.65 -7.03
C ILE A 35 8.21 25.84 -8.18
N ASN A 36 8.59 27.10 -8.41
CA ASN A 36 9.66 27.48 -9.32
C ASN A 36 10.95 26.80 -8.90
N ASP A 37 11.56 26.08 -9.86
CA ASP A 37 12.89 25.52 -9.76
C ASP A 37 13.93 26.64 -9.65
N ASN A 38 14.44 26.86 -8.45
CA ASN A 38 15.76 27.42 -8.22
C ASN A 38 16.58 26.36 -7.47
N VAL A 39 17.23 25.52 -8.25
CA VAL A 39 18.25 24.59 -7.77
C VAL A 39 19.46 25.36 -7.33
N SER A 40 19.57 25.66 -6.05
CA SER A 40 20.84 25.94 -5.41
C SER A 40 21.34 24.64 -4.78
N ASN A 41 22.34 24.03 -5.41
CA ASN A 41 23.15 22.99 -4.83
C ASN A 41 23.76 23.49 -3.50
N GLN A 42 23.13 23.10 -2.39
CA GLN A 42 23.80 23.12 -1.09
C GLN A 42 23.88 21.69 -0.58
N ASP A 43 25.12 21.21 -0.59
CA ASP A 43 25.60 19.98 0.00
C ASP A 43 25.37 20.02 1.52
N SER A 44 24.16 19.64 1.97
CA SER A 44 23.78 19.62 3.39
C SER A 44 24.03 18.24 4.01
N SER A 45 25.32 17.81 4.01
CA SER A 45 25.74 16.53 4.57
C SER A 45 25.86 16.51 6.10
N THR A 46 25.37 17.53 6.83
CA THR A 46 25.49 17.65 8.29
C THR A 46 24.15 17.74 9.05
N GLY A 47 23.01 17.59 8.38
CA GLY A 47 21.70 17.61 9.07
C GLY A 47 21.56 16.42 10.03
N ILE A 48 21.18 16.69 11.27
CA ILE A 48 20.80 15.66 12.25
C ILE A 48 19.55 14.97 11.72
N LEU A 49 19.57 13.63 11.63
CA LEU A 49 18.39 12.86 11.26
C LEU A 49 17.32 12.98 12.35
N ASP A 50 16.06 13.05 11.98
CA ASP A 50 14.95 13.10 12.94
C ASP A 50 14.98 11.88 13.86
N PRO A 51 15.01 12.07 15.20
CA PRO A 51 15.10 10.97 16.17
C PRO A 51 13.87 10.06 16.16
N ARG A 52 12.75 10.49 15.57
CA ARG A 52 11.54 9.67 15.42
C ARG A 52 11.66 8.60 14.34
N LEU A 53 12.65 8.73 13.44
CA LEU A 53 12.90 7.72 12.40
C LEU A 53 13.52 6.46 13.00
N PRO A 54 13.07 5.26 12.60
CA PRO A 54 13.58 3.99 13.14
C PRO A 54 14.92 3.57 12.55
N LEU A 55 15.43 4.27 11.53
CA LEU A 55 16.66 3.96 10.79
C LEU A 55 17.62 5.14 10.83
N ASN A 56 18.92 4.85 10.89
CA ASN A 56 19.98 5.84 10.74
C ASN A 56 20.30 6.11 9.24
N ARG A 57 21.10 7.12 8.93
CA ARG A 57 21.47 7.50 7.56
C ARG A 57 22.04 6.36 6.71
N ARG A 58 22.93 5.55 7.31
CA ARG A 58 23.53 4.42 6.62
C ARG A 58 22.48 3.36 6.28
N GLU A 59 21.57 3.09 7.20
CA GLU A 59 20.48 2.13 7.03
C GLU A 59 19.48 2.61 5.98
N ILE A 60 19.12 3.90 5.96
CA ILE A 60 18.29 4.50 4.93
C ILE A 60 18.96 4.39 3.55
N PHE A 61 20.27 4.66 3.48
CA PHE A 61 21.01 4.47 2.24
C PHE A 61 20.97 3.00 1.75
N LEU A 62 21.19 2.04 2.66
CA LEU A 62 21.12 0.62 2.34
C LEU A 62 19.74 0.18 1.91
N LEU A 63 18.69 0.65 2.59
CA LEU A 63 17.29 0.42 2.25
C LEU A 63 17.03 0.90 0.82
N ASN A 64 17.31 2.17 0.51
CA ASN A 64 17.09 2.75 -0.81
C ASN A 64 17.88 2.03 -1.91
N LYS A 65 19.14 1.66 -1.63
CA LYS A 65 19.99 0.94 -2.59
C LYS A 65 19.44 -0.44 -2.91
N SER A 66 19.02 -1.20 -1.90
CA SER A 66 18.48 -2.55 -2.09
C SER A 66 17.07 -2.51 -2.70
N TRP A 67 16.25 -1.52 -2.33
CA TRP A 67 14.91 -1.32 -2.84
C TRP A 67 14.84 -1.16 -4.36
N LYS A 68 15.85 -0.54 -4.99
CA LYS A 68 15.92 -0.43 -6.45
C LYS A 68 15.86 -1.77 -7.20
N GLY A 69 16.22 -2.87 -6.54
CA GLY A 69 16.08 -4.22 -7.10
C GLY A 69 14.65 -4.75 -7.00
N ILE A 70 13.95 -4.39 -5.93
CA ILE A 70 12.57 -4.81 -5.66
C ILE A 70 11.60 -3.99 -6.52
N SER A 71 11.83 -2.67 -6.63
CA SER A 71 10.95 -1.76 -7.36
C SER A 71 10.79 -2.08 -8.85
N ARG A 72 11.71 -2.85 -9.43
CA ARG A 72 11.61 -3.30 -10.84
C ARG A 72 10.55 -4.39 -11.08
N ASN A 73 10.08 -5.04 -10.04
CA ASN A 73 9.12 -6.14 -10.09
C ASN A 73 8.03 -5.96 -9.02
N MET A 74 7.64 -4.71 -8.76
CA MET A 74 6.68 -4.37 -7.69
C MET A 74 5.29 -4.96 -7.95
N ASP A 75 4.87 -5.02 -9.20
CA ASP A 75 3.62 -5.63 -9.66
C ASP A 75 3.53 -7.09 -9.18
N ILE A 76 4.52 -7.91 -9.55
CA ILE A 76 4.58 -9.32 -9.17
C ILE A 76 4.71 -9.48 -7.64
N ALA A 77 5.57 -8.68 -7.01
CA ALA A 77 5.79 -8.73 -5.57
C ALA A 77 4.52 -8.36 -4.79
N GLY A 78 3.77 -7.36 -5.27
CA GLY A 78 2.52 -6.91 -4.67
C GLY A 78 1.43 -7.97 -4.73
N VAL A 79 1.18 -8.55 -5.90
CA VAL A 79 0.19 -9.63 -6.07
C VAL A 79 0.54 -10.82 -5.18
N LYS A 80 1.80 -11.28 -5.17
CA LYS A 80 2.25 -12.38 -4.29
C LYS A 80 2.09 -12.06 -2.80
N MET A 81 2.36 -10.83 -2.40
CA MET A 81 2.16 -10.38 -1.03
C MET A 81 0.68 -10.50 -0.64
N PHE A 82 -0.24 -9.95 -1.44
CA PHE A 82 -1.67 -10.00 -1.15
C PHE A 82 -2.24 -11.43 -1.22
N THR A 83 -1.81 -12.24 -2.17
CA THR A 83 -2.15 -13.67 -2.21
C THR A 83 -1.82 -14.35 -0.88
N LYS A 84 -0.61 -14.12 -0.34
CA LYS A 84 -0.21 -14.64 0.98
C LYS A 84 -1.05 -14.07 2.13
N ILE A 85 -1.46 -12.80 2.04
CA ILE A 85 -2.36 -12.18 3.04
C ILE A 85 -3.69 -12.91 3.05
N PHE A 86 -4.33 -13.13 1.91
CA PHE A 86 -5.65 -13.77 1.83
C PHE A 86 -5.62 -15.25 2.17
N LEU A 87 -4.57 -15.97 1.77
CA LEU A 87 -4.39 -17.37 2.18
C LEU A 87 -4.32 -17.53 3.69
N LYS A 88 -3.72 -16.57 4.40
CA LYS A 88 -3.61 -16.58 5.87
C LYS A 88 -4.82 -15.94 6.57
N ASN A 89 -5.54 -15.04 5.90
CA ASN A 89 -6.60 -14.24 6.49
C ASN A 89 -7.78 -14.13 5.49
N PRO A 90 -8.49 -15.22 5.21
CA PRO A 90 -9.57 -15.24 4.21
C PRO A 90 -10.72 -14.29 4.56
N GLU A 91 -10.86 -13.91 5.84
CA GLU A 91 -11.85 -12.92 6.28
C GLU A 91 -11.65 -11.54 5.66
N LEU A 92 -10.44 -11.21 5.18
CA LEU A 92 -10.17 -9.94 4.52
C LEU A 92 -10.77 -9.84 3.12
N LEU A 93 -11.12 -10.96 2.49
CA LEU A 93 -11.77 -10.98 1.18
C LEU A 93 -13.08 -10.19 1.13
N VAL A 94 -13.76 -10.05 2.27
CA VAL A 94 -14.98 -9.24 2.37
C VAL A 94 -14.77 -7.76 1.99
N LEU A 95 -13.53 -7.28 2.05
CA LEU A 95 -13.15 -5.93 1.67
C LEU A 95 -12.97 -5.76 0.15
N PHE A 96 -12.86 -6.88 -0.58
CA PHE A 96 -12.59 -6.93 -2.02
C PHE A 96 -13.79 -7.58 -2.73
N ARG A 97 -14.61 -6.76 -3.41
CA ARG A 97 -15.93 -7.16 -3.92
C ARG A 97 -15.88 -8.03 -5.17
N HIS A 98 -14.81 -7.95 -5.93
CA HIS A 98 -14.70 -8.56 -7.26
C HIS A 98 -13.68 -9.70 -7.30
N ILE A 99 -13.04 -10.02 -6.16
CA ILE A 99 -12.23 -11.23 -6.06
C ILE A 99 -13.19 -12.40 -5.90
N ASN A 100 -13.48 -13.07 -7.01
CA ASN A 100 -14.42 -14.19 -7.04
C ASN A 100 -13.71 -15.50 -6.67
N VAL A 101 -13.33 -15.65 -5.41
CA VAL A 101 -12.88 -16.93 -4.85
C VAL A 101 -14.06 -17.58 -4.17
N GLN A 102 -14.46 -18.76 -4.63
CA GLN A 102 -15.53 -19.52 -4.00
C GLN A 102 -15.14 -19.84 -2.55
N LYS A 103 -16.08 -19.73 -1.61
CA LYS A 103 -15.83 -19.91 -0.17
C LYS A 103 -15.20 -21.26 0.18
N GLU A 104 -15.31 -22.24 -0.71
CA GLU A 104 -14.79 -23.59 -0.55
C GLU A 104 -13.37 -23.74 -1.10
N ASP A 105 -12.87 -22.75 -1.85
CA ASP A 105 -11.58 -22.79 -2.53
C ASP A 105 -10.66 -21.63 -2.16
N HIS A 106 -10.59 -21.30 -0.86
CA HIS A 106 -9.71 -20.24 -0.34
C HIS A 106 -8.20 -20.50 -0.55
N GLN A 107 -7.85 -21.71 -1.02
CA GLN A 107 -6.46 -22.08 -1.33
C GLN A 107 -6.11 -21.90 -2.80
N ASN A 108 -7.02 -21.38 -3.61
CA ASN A 108 -6.80 -21.16 -5.04
C ASN A 108 -5.93 -19.94 -5.30
N VAL A 109 -4.63 -20.16 -5.33
CA VAL A 109 -3.61 -19.14 -5.62
C VAL A 109 -3.85 -18.48 -6.97
N GLU A 110 -4.19 -19.26 -8.00
CA GLU A 110 -4.41 -18.79 -9.37
C GLU A 110 -5.60 -17.82 -9.46
N ALA A 111 -6.67 -18.05 -8.69
CA ALA A 111 -7.81 -17.14 -8.65
C ALA A 111 -7.44 -15.76 -8.08
N TYR A 112 -6.50 -15.71 -7.14
CA TYR A 112 -5.97 -14.45 -6.62
C TYR A 112 -5.07 -13.76 -7.63
N GLU A 113 -4.12 -14.51 -8.21
CA GLU A 113 -3.12 -13.97 -9.13
C GLU A 113 -3.74 -13.45 -10.45
N ASN A 114 -4.88 -13.99 -10.87
CA ASN A 114 -5.62 -13.55 -12.05
C ASN A 114 -6.68 -12.45 -11.75
N SER A 115 -6.74 -11.93 -10.52
CA SER A 115 -7.70 -10.89 -10.15
C SER A 115 -7.21 -9.50 -10.52
N MET A 116 -7.88 -8.84 -11.45
CA MET A 116 -7.61 -7.44 -11.83
C MET A 116 -7.78 -6.47 -10.63
N GLU A 117 -8.75 -6.73 -9.73
CA GLU A 117 -8.93 -5.91 -8.53
C GLU A 117 -7.73 -6.02 -7.60
N LEU A 118 -7.20 -7.25 -7.44
CA LEU A 118 -6.02 -7.48 -6.63
C LEU A 118 -4.78 -6.86 -7.24
N GLU A 119 -4.58 -7.03 -8.54
CA GLU A 119 -3.49 -6.41 -9.30
C GLU A 119 -3.49 -4.89 -9.12
N THR A 120 -4.63 -4.23 -9.37
CA THR A 120 -4.77 -2.78 -9.22
C THR A 120 -4.50 -2.31 -7.80
N HIS A 121 -5.05 -3.00 -6.78
CA HIS A 121 -4.83 -2.62 -5.39
C HIS A 121 -3.38 -2.84 -4.96
N SER A 122 -2.78 -3.96 -5.36
CA SER A 122 -1.39 -4.26 -5.04
C SER A 122 -0.41 -3.27 -5.67
N GLU A 123 -0.67 -2.80 -6.88
CA GLU A 123 0.09 -1.73 -7.53
C GLU A 123 0.05 -0.43 -6.70
N ILE A 124 -1.15 0.01 -6.28
CA ILE A 124 -1.32 1.21 -5.45
C ILE A 124 -0.53 1.06 -4.14
N VAL A 125 -0.63 -0.09 -3.48
CA VAL A 125 0.06 -0.33 -2.20
C VAL A 125 1.58 -0.36 -2.39
N MET A 126 2.08 -1.01 -3.43
CA MET A 126 3.52 -1.06 -3.68
C MET A 126 4.09 0.31 -4.07
N ASN A 127 3.35 1.12 -4.84
CA ASN A 127 3.72 2.51 -5.12
C ASN A 127 3.74 3.37 -3.85
N THR A 128 2.80 3.16 -2.93
CA THR A 128 2.82 3.82 -1.62
C THR A 128 4.06 3.45 -0.79
N ILE A 129 4.44 2.17 -0.80
CA ILE A 129 5.65 1.71 -0.10
C ILE A 129 6.91 2.31 -0.76
N ASP A 130 6.97 2.39 -2.08
CA ASP A 130 8.06 3.02 -2.83
C ASP A 130 8.21 4.50 -2.47
N GLU A 131 7.11 5.23 -2.44
CA GLU A 131 7.09 6.64 -2.03
C GLU A 131 7.54 6.82 -0.57
N ALA A 132 7.04 5.98 0.34
CA ALA A 132 7.44 6.00 1.74
C ALA A 132 8.94 5.73 1.91
N ILE A 133 9.50 4.74 1.19
CA ILE A 133 10.93 4.45 1.22
C ILE A 133 11.74 5.60 0.64
N SER A 134 11.28 6.23 -0.42
CA SER A 134 11.94 7.36 -1.08
C SER A 134 12.02 8.60 -0.19
N CYS A 135 10.97 8.86 0.61
CA CYS A 135 10.95 10.00 1.55
C CYS A 135 11.36 9.64 2.98
N PHE A 136 11.90 8.45 3.23
CA PHE A 136 12.16 7.92 4.57
C PHE A 136 13.12 8.77 5.43
N ALA A 137 13.95 9.62 4.80
CA ALA A 137 14.82 10.56 5.51
C ALA A 137 14.08 11.83 6.00
N ASP A 138 12.87 12.09 5.51
CA ASP A 138 12.01 13.21 5.86
C ASP A 138 10.79 12.66 6.64
N TYR A 139 10.91 12.67 7.97
CA TYR A 139 9.87 12.13 8.84
C TYR A 139 8.51 12.77 8.60
N ASP A 140 8.45 14.10 8.56
CA ASP A 140 7.17 14.80 8.52
C ASP A 140 6.44 14.54 7.20
N LYS A 141 7.16 14.53 6.08
CA LYS A 141 6.60 14.17 4.77
C LYS A 141 6.11 12.72 4.75
N CYS A 142 6.94 11.78 5.18
CA CYS A 142 6.60 10.36 5.21
C CYS A 142 5.41 10.10 6.12
N HIS A 143 5.40 10.67 7.32
CA HIS A 143 4.30 10.57 8.28
C HIS A 143 3.01 11.16 7.72
N GLN A 144 3.05 12.33 7.07
CA GLN A 144 1.87 12.96 6.48
C GLN A 144 1.22 12.08 5.41
N ILE A 145 2.03 11.54 4.47
CA ILE A 145 1.54 10.64 3.41
C ILE A 145 0.85 9.43 4.03
N LEU A 146 1.56 8.71 4.89
CA LEU A 146 1.05 7.47 5.48
C LEU A 146 -0.16 7.69 6.38
N SER A 147 -0.17 8.75 7.19
CA SER A 147 -1.32 9.09 8.06
C SER A 147 -2.55 9.44 7.24
N SER A 148 -2.40 10.15 6.12
CA SER A 148 -3.52 10.49 5.22
C SER A 148 -4.13 9.22 4.61
N ILE A 149 -3.30 8.29 4.16
CA ILE A 149 -3.75 7.00 3.61
C ILE A 149 -4.44 6.17 4.70
N GLY A 150 -3.87 6.11 5.90
CA GLY A 150 -4.49 5.44 7.05
C GLY A 150 -5.85 6.03 7.38
N SER A 151 -5.95 7.37 7.43
CA SER A 151 -7.20 8.08 7.69
C SER A 151 -8.26 7.81 6.61
N PHE A 152 -7.87 7.75 5.33
CA PHE A 152 -8.78 7.36 4.26
C PHE A 152 -9.40 5.97 4.50
N HIS A 153 -8.62 4.99 4.94
CA HIS A 153 -9.12 3.63 5.17
C HIS A 153 -10.19 3.55 6.28
N CYS A 154 -10.33 4.55 7.15
CA CYS A 154 -11.40 4.58 8.14
C CYS A 154 -12.79 4.75 7.51
N THR A 155 -12.88 5.20 6.25
CA THR A 155 -14.14 5.34 5.50
C THR A 155 -14.59 4.03 4.86
N ILE A 156 -13.72 3.04 4.77
CA ILE A 156 -14.02 1.73 4.17
C ILE A 156 -14.81 0.91 5.19
N ARG A 157 -16.01 0.51 4.80
CA ARG A 157 -16.91 -0.28 5.66
C ARG A 157 -16.25 -1.58 6.10
N ASN A 158 -16.28 -1.88 7.38
CA ASN A 158 -15.70 -3.07 8.02
C ASN A 158 -14.16 -3.12 7.99
N PHE A 159 -13.47 -2.10 7.53
CA PHE A 159 -12.02 -2.04 7.63
C PHE A 159 -11.61 -1.75 9.09
N LYS A 160 -10.60 -2.46 9.57
CA LYS A 160 -10.01 -2.25 10.88
C LYS A 160 -8.54 -1.90 10.74
N GLY A 161 -8.05 -0.91 11.50
CA GLY A 161 -6.66 -0.47 11.42
C GLY A 161 -5.65 -1.60 11.61
N GLU A 162 -5.97 -2.62 12.41
CA GLU A 162 -5.13 -3.81 12.62
C GLU A 162 -4.89 -4.64 11.35
N TYR A 163 -5.73 -4.46 10.30
CA TYR A 163 -5.56 -5.18 9.04
C TYR A 163 -4.29 -4.75 8.28
N PHE A 164 -3.83 -3.52 8.47
CA PHE A 164 -2.53 -3.11 7.93
C PHE A 164 -1.40 -4.02 8.40
N LEU A 165 -1.42 -4.44 9.67
CA LEU A 165 -0.37 -5.29 10.25
C LEU A 165 -0.29 -6.68 9.63
N LYS A 166 -1.37 -7.14 8.96
CA LYS A 166 -1.38 -8.43 8.26
C LYS A 166 -0.43 -8.45 7.05
N ALA A 167 -0.08 -7.29 6.51
CA ALA A 167 0.86 -7.17 5.39
C ALA A 167 2.33 -7.36 5.79
N ARG A 168 2.67 -7.24 7.09
CA ARG A 168 4.05 -7.24 7.58
C ARG A 168 4.87 -8.45 7.13
N ASP A 169 4.45 -9.63 7.55
CA ASP A 169 5.20 -10.87 7.26
C ASP A 169 5.15 -11.25 5.78
N PRO A 170 4.02 -11.15 5.05
CA PRO A 170 3.97 -11.31 3.61
C PRO A 170 4.91 -10.36 2.86
N PHE A 171 4.99 -9.08 3.26
CA PHE A 171 5.93 -8.13 2.68
C PHE A 171 7.39 -8.56 2.90
N LEU A 172 7.77 -8.89 4.14
CA LEU A 172 9.13 -9.33 4.46
C LEU A 172 9.52 -10.60 3.70
N GLN A 173 8.58 -11.52 3.49
CA GLN A 173 8.81 -12.71 2.66
C GLN A 173 9.03 -12.36 1.19
N ALA A 174 8.22 -11.46 0.63
CA ALA A 174 8.39 -11.01 -0.76
C ALA A 174 9.76 -10.31 -0.95
N VAL A 175 10.15 -9.46 -0.01
CA VAL A 175 11.49 -8.82 0.00
C VAL A 175 12.60 -9.86 0.05
N ALA A 176 12.49 -10.85 0.94
CA ALA A 176 13.50 -11.91 1.08
C ALA A 176 13.67 -12.73 -0.20
N GLU A 177 12.57 -13.05 -0.88
CA GLU A 177 12.57 -13.77 -2.16
C GLU A 177 13.32 -12.98 -3.26
N VAL A 178 13.08 -11.67 -3.36
CA VAL A 178 13.75 -10.83 -4.36
C VAL A 178 15.23 -10.59 -4.03
N LEU A 179 15.57 -10.42 -2.77
CA LEU A 179 16.95 -10.17 -2.36
C LEU A 179 17.83 -11.42 -2.44
N GLY A 180 17.28 -12.63 -2.25
CA GLY A 180 18.03 -13.89 -2.25
C GLY A 180 19.22 -13.81 -1.28
N ASP A 181 20.42 -14.13 -1.76
CA ASP A 181 21.65 -14.11 -0.96
C ASP A 181 22.01 -12.73 -0.37
N ARG A 182 21.43 -11.66 -0.90
CA ARG A 182 21.62 -10.28 -0.36
C ARG A 182 20.76 -10.01 0.87
N ASN A 183 19.87 -10.91 1.24
CA ASN A 183 18.98 -10.80 2.40
C ASN A 183 19.69 -11.16 3.70
N SER A 184 20.78 -10.46 4.02
CA SER A 184 21.52 -10.63 5.27
C SER A 184 20.67 -10.27 6.49
N GLU A 185 21.06 -10.73 7.69
CA GLU A 185 20.40 -10.39 8.96
C GLU A 185 20.26 -8.86 9.15
N ASN A 186 21.31 -8.11 8.77
CA ASN A 186 21.26 -6.66 8.82
C ASN A 186 20.17 -6.10 7.89
N MET A 187 20.05 -6.62 6.66
CA MET A 187 19.00 -6.18 5.73
C MET A 187 17.60 -6.56 6.22
N GLN A 188 17.44 -7.75 6.77
CA GLN A 188 16.17 -8.17 7.39
C GLN A 188 15.77 -7.22 8.53
N SER A 189 16.72 -6.85 9.40
CA SER A 189 16.49 -5.89 10.48
C SER A 189 16.07 -4.51 9.95
N ILE A 190 16.72 -4.02 8.88
CA ILE A 190 16.40 -2.74 8.24
C ILE A 190 14.97 -2.78 7.68
N TYR A 191 14.63 -3.77 6.87
CA TYR A 191 13.29 -3.91 6.28
C TYR A 191 12.22 -4.10 7.33
N LYS A 192 12.50 -4.87 8.39
CA LYS A 192 11.56 -5.05 9.50
C LYS A 192 11.21 -3.72 10.18
N ARG A 193 12.21 -2.90 10.51
CA ARG A 193 11.97 -1.59 11.14
C ARG A 193 11.29 -0.61 10.19
N ALA A 194 11.65 -0.63 8.90
CA ALA A 194 11.01 0.19 7.89
C ALA A 194 9.54 -0.15 7.73
N ILE A 195 9.18 -1.42 7.55
CA ILE A 195 7.78 -1.82 7.37
C ILE A 195 6.98 -1.65 8.66
N ASP A 196 7.56 -1.92 9.83
CA ASP A 196 6.90 -1.68 11.11
C ASP A 196 6.53 -0.19 11.28
N PHE A 197 7.44 0.73 10.91
CA PHE A 197 7.15 2.17 10.90
C PHE A 197 6.00 2.52 9.94
N ILE A 198 6.05 2.06 8.70
CA ILE A 198 5.00 2.31 7.70
C ILE A 198 3.64 1.84 8.20
N LEU A 199 3.54 0.58 8.62
CA LEU A 199 2.27 -0.01 9.03
C LEU A 199 1.72 0.61 10.32
N ASN A 200 2.56 0.94 11.29
CA ASN A 200 2.13 1.62 12.51
C ASN A 200 1.60 3.02 12.21
N THR A 201 2.28 3.79 11.35
CA THR A 201 1.81 5.11 10.93
C THR A 201 0.46 5.05 10.20
N LEU A 202 0.25 4.04 9.34
CA LEU A 202 -1.07 3.79 8.74
C LEU A 202 -2.14 3.49 9.81
N CYS A 203 -1.82 2.66 10.80
CA CYS A 203 -2.73 2.37 11.91
C CYS A 203 -3.08 3.61 12.74
N GLU A 204 -2.11 4.47 13.01
CA GLU A 204 -2.31 5.74 13.72
C GLU A 204 -3.19 6.70 12.91
N GLY A 205 -2.92 6.84 11.61
CA GLY A 205 -3.76 7.60 10.69
C GLY A 205 -5.21 7.10 10.66
N TRP A 206 -5.42 5.79 10.64
CA TRP A 206 -6.76 5.20 10.71
C TRP A 206 -7.48 5.55 12.02
N LYS A 207 -6.81 5.47 13.15
CA LYS A 207 -7.37 5.85 14.46
C LYS A 207 -7.76 7.33 14.48
N SER A 208 -6.87 8.19 13.98
CA SER A 208 -7.12 9.64 13.87
C SER A 208 -8.32 9.93 12.97
N GLY A 209 -8.45 9.23 11.84
CA GLY A 209 -9.60 9.32 10.95
C GLY A 209 -10.92 8.94 11.63
N ILE A 210 -10.94 7.89 12.44
CA ILE A 210 -12.12 7.50 13.23
C ILE A 210 -12.49 8.60 14.22
N GLU A 211 -11.53 9.18 14.94
CA GLU A 211 -11.80 10.26 15.91
C GLU A 211 -12.38 11.51 15.22
N LEU A 212 -11.83 11.90 14.08
CA LEU A 212 -12.32 13.05 13.31
C LEU A 212 -13.74 12.86 12.77
N ASN A 213 -14.12 11.63 12.44
CA ASN A 213 -15.44 11.28 11.90
C ASN A 213 -16.48 10.96 12.98
N LYS A 214 -16.14 11.02 14.27
CA LYS A 214 -17.14 10.89 15.35
C LYS A 214 -18.13 12.03 15.31
N PRO A 215 -19.46 11.74 15.41
CA PRO A 215 -20.46 12.80 15.50
C PRO A 215 -20.20 13.68 16.72
N LYS A 216 -20.08 14.99 16.51
CA LYS A 216 -19.83 15.98 17.59
C LYS A 216 -20.96 16.11 18.64
N TYR A 217 -22.04 15.32 18.51
CA TYR A 217 -23.24 15.45 19.36
C TYR A 217 -23.20 14.61 20.64
N LEU A 218 -22.11 13.93 20.95
CA LEU A 218 -21.99 13.10 22.16
C LEU A 218 -21.16 13.75 23.28
N THR A 219 -20.87 15.05 23.18
CA THR A 219 -20.23 15.82 24.26
C THR A 219 -21.20 16.86 24.79
N THR A 220 -22.23 16.45 25.50
CA THR A 220 -22.95 17.30 26.47
C THR A 220 -22.88 16.62 27.83
N PRO A 221 -22.44 17.37 28.85
CA PRO A 221 -22.32 16.85 30.21
C PRO A 221 -23.66 16.50 30.84
#